data_04b5d4c0bedf5e2e34b649345686db10
#
_entry.id   04b5d4c0bedf5e2e34b649345686db10
#
_cell.length_a   1.000
_cell.length_b   1.000
_cell.length_c   1.000
_cell.angle_alpha   90.00
_cell.angle_beta   90.00
_cell.angle_gamma   90.00
#
_symmetry.space_group_name_H-M   'P 1'
#
loop_
_entity.id
_entity.type
_entity.pdbx_description
1 polymer ?
#
loop_
_entity_poly.entity_id
_entity_poly.type
_entity_poly.pdbx_seq_one_letter_code
_entity_poly.pdbx_strand_id
1 'polypeptide(L)'
;YVNENELVNIAVKSEFVESYNDIHCYTQEGFEEGSYYVYVSYQLKLTNFDTTIPGLIGLYYCPNEEGDYHIYRKADMSENVLDNYYSAYMKQEVQDLYNTVDLKYNEVLDSNPDIKTYMEGFEEMVTNEMVKIIALREASEAIKESESASEASETESESETPEVATTETVKATTTVNVRSS
;
A
#
# COMPACT_ATOMS: atom_id res chain seq x y z
N TYR A 1 12.01 0.04 1.26
CA TYR A 1 11.27 -0.99 0.51
C TYR A 1 9.97 -1.28 1.26
N VAL A 2 8.83 -0.86 0.73
CA VAL A 2 7.51 -1.21 1.25
C VAL A 2 7.18 -2.58 0.65
N ASN A 3 6.88 -3.60 1.47
CA ASN A 3 6.51 -4.90 0.93
C ASN A 3 5.11 -4.83 0.30
N GLU A 4 4.80 -5.78 -0.60
CA GLU A 4 3.55 -5.78 -1.37
C GLU A 4 2.30 -5.84 -0.50
N ASN A 5 2.33 -6.58 0.61
CA ASN A 5 1.19 -6.66 1.53
C ASN A 5 0.94 -5.33 2.25
N GLU A 6 1.99 -4.56 2.49
CA GLU A 6 1.88 -3.22 3.08
C GLU A 6 1.30 -2.22 2.07
N LEU A 7 1.67 -2.33 0.78
CA LEU A 7 1.02 -1.55 -0.27
C LEU A 7 -0.47 -1.87 -0.40
N VAL A 8 -0.85 -3.15 -0.30
CA VAL A 8 -2.26 -3.56 -0.27
C VAL A 8 -2.97 -2.98 0.96
N ASN A 9 -2.34 -3.02 2.14
CA ASN A 9 -2.91 -2.42 3.36
C ASN A 9 -3.17 -0.91 3.19
N ILE A 10 -2.18 -0.18 2.65
CA ILE A 10 -2.31 1.26 2.39
C ILE A 10 -3.43 1.52 1.39
N ALA A 11 -3.49 0.76 0.29
CA ALA A 11 -4.52 0.90 -0.73
C ALA A 11 -5.92 0.64 -0.15
N VAL A 12 -6.10 -0.44 0.61
CA VAL A 12 -7.37 -0.77 1.27
C VAL A 12 -7.78 0.33 2.25
N LYS A 13 -6.86 0.78 3.12
CA LYS A 13 -7.16 1.87 4.07
C LYS A 13 -7.56 3.17 3.35
N SER A 14 -6.96 3.46 2.20
CA SER A 14 -7.28 4.67 1.42
C SER A 14 -8.68 4.68 0.84
N GLU A 15 -9.33 3.52 0.65
CA GLU A 15 -10.72 3.46 0.18
C GLU A 15 -11.73 3.96 1.22
N PHE A 16 -11.36 3.88 2.50
CA PHE A 16 -12.20 4.34 3.62
C PHE A 16 -11.94 5.80 4.01
N VAL A 17 -10.90 6.41 3.44
CA VAL A 17 -10.46 7.77 3.77
C VAL A 17 -10.79 8.72 2.63
N GLU A 18 -11.58 9.75 2.94
CA GLU A 18 -11.89 10.83 2.01
C GLU A 18 -10.73 11.84 1.92
N SER A 19 -10.20 12.26 3.09
CA SER A 19 -9.11 13.23 3.14
C SER A 19 -8.39 13.23 4.49
N TYR A 20 -7.15 13.74 4.46
CA TYR A 20 -6.39 14.16 5.63
C TYR A 20 -6.31 15.69 5.63
N ASN A 21 -6.74 16.31 6.72
CA ASN A 21 -6.81 17.76 6.88
C ASN A 21 -5.97 18.20 8.09
N ASP A 22 -5.70 19.48 8.22
CA ASP A 22 -5.00 20.09 9.36
C ASP A 22 -3.72 19.34 9.73
N ILE A 23 -2.88 19.10 8.72
CA ILE A 23 -1.64 18.34 8.89
C ILE A 23 -0.57 19.25 9.50
N HIS A 24 -0.04 18.85 10.67
CA HIS A 24 1.05 19.52 11.34
C HIS A 24 2.18 18.54 11.63
N CYS A 25 3.41 18.95 11.32
CA CYS A 25 4.62 18.16 11.55
C CYS A 25 5.44 18.78 12.68
N TYR A 26 5.79 17.95 13.67
CA TYR A 26 6.70 18.28 14.76
C TYR A 26 7.94 17.42 14.60
N THR A 27 9.11 18.03 14.61
CA THR A 27 10.37 17.33 14.35
C THR A 27 11.31 17.44 15.54
N GLN A 28 12.04 16.36 15.81
CA GLN A 28 13.18 16.29 16.71
C GLN A 28 14.35 15.67 15.95
N GLU A 29 15.59 16.10 16.28
CA GLU A 29 16.77 15.41 15.78
C GLU A 29 16.76 13.93 16.18
N GLY A 30 17.06 13.06 15.23
CA GLY A 30 17.13 11.64 15.44
C GLY A 30 18.47 11.17 15.95
N PHE A 31 18.67 9.85 15.99
CA PHE A 31 19.90 9.25 16.51
C PHE A 31 21.08 9.39 15.54
N GLU A 32 20.84 9.22 14.25
CA GLU A 32 21.86 9.29 13.22
C GLU A 32 21.98 10.71 12.68
N GLU A 33 23.17 11.08 12.19
CA GLU A 33 23.40 12.41 11.62
C GLU A 33 22.45 12.67 10.45
N GLY A 34 21.77 13.81 10.48
CA GLY A 34 20.76 14.18 9.47
C GLY A 34 19.43 13.47 9.58
N SER A 35 19.24 12.61 10.60
CA SER A 35 17.95 11.94 10.82
C SER A 35 17.01 12.75 11.72
N TYR A 36 15.71 12.44 11.64
CA TYR A 36 14.66 13.12 12.39
C TYR A 36 13.59 12.15 12.87
N TYR A 37 13.10 12.37 14.08
CA TYR A 37 11.80 11.86 14.52
C TYR A 37 10.75 12.89 14.13
N VAL A 38 9.75 12.45 13.38
CA VAL A 38 8.69 13.32 12.86
C VAL A 38 7.35 12.83 13.40
N TYR A 39 6.67 13.67 14.15
CA TYR A 39 5.32 13.42 14.66
C TYR A 39 4.34 14.22 13.80
N VAL A 40 3.44 13.51 13.11
CA VAL A 40 2.47 14.12 12.19
C VAL A 40 1.09 14.01 12.81
N SER A 41 0.53 15.14 13.22
CA SER A 41 -0.89 15.23 13.62
C SER A 41 -1.74 15.62 12.43
N TYR A 42 -2.96 15.08 12.37
CA TYR A 42 -3.90 15.31 11.28
C TYR A 42 -5.34 15.17 11.73
N GLN A 43 -6.27 15.64 10.89
CA GLN A 43 -7.69 15.35 10.99
C GLN A 43 -8.07 14.40 9.85
N LEU A 44 -8.46 13.18 10.20
CA LEU A 44 -8.91 12.15 9.28
C LEU A 44 -10.41 12.34 8.98
N LYS A 45 -10.76 12.47 7.70
CA LYS A 45 -12.13 12.44 7.21
C LYS A 45 -12.40 11.07 6.60
N LEU A 46 -13.32 10.31 7.16
CA LEU A 46 -13.79 9.05 6.61
C LEU A 46 -14.90 9.28 5.57
N THR A 47 -14.98 8.41 4.57
CA THR A 47 -15.88 8.55 3.41
C THR A 47 -17.37 8.67 3.80
N ASN A 48 -17.80 8.02 4.88
CA ASN A 48 -19.21 7.93 5.25
C ASN A 48 -19.59 8.78 6.48
N PHE A 49 -18.69 9.64 6.98
CA PHE A 49 -18.91 10.43 8.18
C PHE A 49 -18.61 11.90 7.93
N ASP A 50 -19.43 12.79 8.47
CA ASP A 50 -19.21 14.25 8.36
C ASP A 50 -18.16 14.75 9.37
N THR A 51 -18.03 14.07 10.49
CA THR A 51 -17.09 14.40 11.55
C THR A 51 -15.68 13.93 11.21
N THR A 52 -14.67 14.77 11.45
CA THR A 52 -13.26 14.37 11.35
C THR A 52 -12.76 13.76 12.65
N ILE A 53 -11.79 12.87 12.52
CA ILE A 53 -11.17 12.14 13.63
C ILE A 53 -9.71 12.58 13.75
N PRO A 54 -9.25 13.11 14.90
CA PRO A 54 -7.87 13.48 15.07
C PRO A 54 -6.98 12.24 15.14
N GLY A 55 -5.80 12.32 14.54
CA GLY A 55 -4.80 11.26 14.55
C GLY A 55 -3.39 11.80 14.70
N LEU A 56 -2.48 10.95 15.15
CA LEU A 56 -1.06 11.23 15.29
C LEU A 56 -0.24 10.00 14.97
N ILE A 57 0.77 10.17 14.12
CA ILE A 57 1.75 9.12 13.83
C ILE A 57 3.15 9.63 14.10
N GLY A 58 4.02 8.72 14.57
CA GLY A 58 5.46 8.96 14.73
C GLY A 58 6.23 8.21 13.65
N LEU A 59 7.15 8.91 12.98
CA LEU A 59 7.97 8.40 11.90
C LEU A 59 9.44 8.64 12.22
N TYR A 60 10.33 7.77 11.73
CA TYR A 60 11.77 8.00 11.68
C TYR A 60 12.17 8.27 10.24
N TYR A 61 12.76 9.42 10.03
CA TYR A 61 13.15 9.94 8.72
C TYR A 61 14.66 10.09 8.69
N CYS A 62 15.34 9.36 7.83
CA CYS A 62 16.79 9.26 7.81
C CYS A 62 17.31 9.18 6.37
N PRO A 63 18.46 9.80 6.03
CA PRO A 63 19.09 9.60 4.75
C PRO A 63 19.64 8.18 4.63
N ASN A 64 19.54 7.60 3.42
CA ASN A 64 20.22 6.36 3.07
C ASN A 64 21.69 6.61 2.71
N GLU A 65 22.42 5.58 2.31
CA GLU A 65 23.82 5.67 1.90
C GLU A 65 24.06 6.59 0.67
N GLU A 66 23.03 6.79 -0.15
CA GLU A 66 23.06 7.65 -1.34
C GLU A 66 22.70 9.11 -1.02
N GLY A 67 22.27 9.38 0.22
CA GLY A 67 21.84 10.71 0.70
C GLY A 67 20.36 11.00 0.46
N ASP A 68 19.61 10.04 -0.06
CA ASP A 68 18.17 10.16 -0.22
C ASP A 68 17.45 9.85 1.09
N TYR A 69 16.45 10.66 1.43
CA TYR A 69 15.69 10.49 2.65
C TYR A 69 14.60 9.45 2.53
N HIS A 70 14.54 8.57 3.52
CA HIS A 70 13.54 7.50 3.62
C HIS A 70 12.87 7.49 4.99
N ILE A 71 11.62 7.00 5.01
CA ILE A 71 10.92 6.69 6.25
C ILE A 71 11.24 5.24 6.61
N TYR A 72 11.81 5.06 7.79
CA TYR A 72 12.10 3.74 8.35
C TYR A 72 10.99 3.31 9.30
N ARG A 73 10.58 2.06 9.17
CA ARG A 73 9.65 1.42 10.10
C ARG A 73 10.40 0.93 11.32
N LYS A 74 9.70 0.79 12.45
CA LYS A 74 10.30 0.24 13.67
C LYS A 74 10.98 -1.11 13.46
N ALA A 75 10.43 -1.97 12.59
CA ALA A 75 10.99 -3.28 12.26
C ALA A 75 12.32 -3.21 11.49
N ASP A 76 12.59 -2.10 10.84
CA ASP A 76 13.79 -1.89 10.02
C ASP A 76 14.86 -1.06 10.76
N MET A 77 14.58 -0.63 11.99
CA MET A 77 15.50 0.14 12.84
C MET A 77 16.49 -0.80 13.55
N SER A 78 17.75 -0.38 13.64
CA SER A 78 18.72 -1.04 14.52
C SER A 78 18.33 -0.88 16.00
N GLU A 79 18.82 -1.75 16.87
CA GLU A 79 18.52 -1.70 18.31
C GLU A 79 18.82 -0.32 18.91
N ASN A 80 19.97 0.27 18.61
CA ASN A 80 20.35 1.59 19.10
C ASN A 80 19.42 2.70 18.61
N VAL A 81 18.99 2.66 17.35
CA VAL A 81 18.02 3.62 16.78
C VAL A 81 16.67 3.45 17.48
N LEU A 82 16.25 2.22 17.69
CA LEU A 82 14.98 1.90 18.35
C LEU A 82 14.94 2.38 19.82
N ASP A 83 16.01 2.16 20.57
CA ASP A 83 16.15 2.63 21.97
C ASP A 83 16.11 4.15 22.02
N ASN A 84 16.79 4.82 21.09
CA ASN A 84 16.76 6.28 21.01
C ASN A 84 15.37 6.79 20.59
N TYR A 85 14.69 6.11 19.65
CA TYR A 85 13.31 6.41 19.28
C TYR A 85 12.37 6.36 20.49
N TYR A 86 12.47 5.31 21.34
CA TYR A 86 11.66 5.22 22.55
C TYR A 86 12.04 6.30 23.57
N SER A 87 13.32 6.65 23.68
CA SER A 87 13.76 7.74 24.53
C SER A 87 13.21 9.10 24.06
N ALA A 88 13.18 9.34 22.75
CA ALA A 88 12.57 10.53 22.15
C ALA A 88 11.05 10.57 22.37
N TYR A 89 10.37 9.42 22.22
CA TYR A 89 8.94 9.28 22.48
C TYR A 89 8.57 9.59 23.94
N MET A 90 9.43 9.25 24.90
CA MET A 90 9.20 9.49 26.34
C MET A 90 9.42 10.95 26.78
N LYS A 91 9.89 11.83 25.91
CA LYS A 91 10.01 13.26 26.24
C LYS A 91 8.64 13.88 26.52
N GLN A 92 8.57 14.75 27.53
CA GLN A 92 7.31 15.32 28.01
C GLN A 92 6.53 16.00 26.89
N GLU A 93 7.18 16.78 26.03
CA GLU A 93 6.58 17.47 24.90
C GLU A 93 5.89 16.53 23.89
N VAL A 94 6.47 15.35 23.66
CA VAL A 94 5.91 14.32 22.77
C VAL A 94 4.73 13.64 23.45
N GLN A 95 4.88 13.31 24.75
CA GLN A 95 3.77 12.74 25.52
C GLN A 95 2.58 13.70 25.63
N ASP A 96 2.82 14.99 25.78
CA ASP A 96 1.75 16.01 25.83
C ASP A 96 1.03 16.10 24.47
N LEU A 97 1.77 15.96 23.37
CA LEU A 97 1.18 15.91 22.02
C LEU A 97 0.28 14.68 21.86
N TYR A 98 0.77 13.48 22.22
CA TYR A 98 -0.02 12.25 22.17
C TYR A 98 -1.26 12.35 23.06
N ASN A 99 -1.10 12.77 24.31
CA ASN A 99 -2.22 12.93 25.24
C ASN A 99 -3.27 13.91 24.72
N THR A 100 -2.84 15.00 24.09
CA THR A 100 -3.75 16.01 23.53
C THR A 100 -4.58 15.43 22.39
N VAL A 101 -3.94 14.64 21.50
CA VAL A 101 -4.63 14.00 20.37
C VAL A 101 -5.55 12.90 20.87
N ASP A 102 -5.10 12.06 21.82
CA ASP A 102 -5.89 10.98 22.40
C ASP A 102 -7.15 11.50 23.12
N LEU A 103 -7.04 12.59 23.86
CA LEU A 103 -8.20 13.23 24.50
C LEU A 103 -9.23 13.66 23.46
N LYS A 104 -8.80 14.35 22.42
CA LYS A 104 -9.69 14.80 21.33
C LYS A 104 -10.29 13.62 20.56
N TYR A 105 -9.50 12.56 20.33
CA TYR A 105 -9.97 11.33 19.69
C TYR A 105 -11.11 10.70 20.51
N ASN A 106 -10.90 10.54 21.82
CA ASN A 106 -11.92 9.97 22.71
C ASN A 106 -13.17 10.87 22.80
N GLU A 107 -13.04 12.20 22.83
CA GLU A 107 -14.16 13.14 22.77
C GLU A 107 -15.00 12.95 21.50
N VAL A 108 -14.37 12.74 20.35
CA VAL A 108 -15.05 12.45 19.08
C VAL A 108 -15.81 11.13 19.16
N LEU A 109 -15.17 10.06 19.65
CA LEU A 109 -15.80 8.74 19.76
C LEU A 109 -16.99 8.75 20.75
N ASP A 110 -16.84 9.40 21.88
CA ASP A 110 -17.89 9.48 22.91
C ASP A 110 -19.11 10.31 22.44
N SER A 111 -18.86 11.30 21.57
CA SER A 111 -19.90 12.12 20.98
C SER A 111 -20.55 11.52 19.74
N ASN A 112 -19.95 10.46 19.15
CA ASN A 112 -20.40 9.87 17.89
C ASN A 112 -20.38 8.32 17.98
N PRO A 113 -21.43 7.70 18.51
CA PRO A 113 -21.48 6.23 18.68
C PRO A 113 -21.28 5.44 17.38
N ASP A 114 -21.74 5.96 16.25
CA ASP A 114 -21.59 5.30 14.94
C ASP A 114 -20.13 5.28 14.51
N ILE A 115 -19.40 6.37 14.70
CA ILE A 115 -17.94 6.44 14.45
C ILE A 115 -17.21 5.49 15.39
N LYS A 116 -17.58 5.46 16.67
CA LYS A 116 -16.98 4.55 17.65
C LYS A 116 -17.10 3.09 17.23
N THR A 117 -18.31 2.66 16.89
CA THR A 117 -18.57 1.30 16.42
C THR A 117 -17.79 0.98 15.13
N TYR A 118 -17.73 1.95 14.21
CA TYR A 118 -16.97 1.82 12.97
C TYR A 118 -15.47 1.65 13.23
N MET A 119 -14.90 2.48 14.11
CA MET A 119 -13.46 2.42 14.44
C MET A 119 -13.09 1.16 15.23
N GLU A 120 -13.97 0.64 16.07
CA GLU A 120 -13.78 -0.63 16.77
C GLU A 120 -13.69 -1.83 15.80
N GLY A 121 -14.42 -1.78 14.67
CA GLY A 121 -14.38 -2.81 13.62
C GLY A 121 -13.40 -2.54 12.47
N PHE A 122 -12.76 -1.37 12.45
CA PHE A 122 -12.00 -0.89 11.28
C PHE A 122 -10.84 -1.81 10.88
N GLU A 123 -10.02 -2.23 11.83
CA GLU A 123 -8.86 -3.09 11.55
C GLU A 123 -9.29 -4.50 11.07
N GLU A 124 -10.39 -5.05 11.59
CA GLU A 124 -10.96 -6.30 11.10
C GLU A 124 -11.47 -6.16 9.67
N MET A 125 -12.14 -5.06 9.38
CA MET A 125 -12.65 -4.73 8.05
C MET A 125 -11.53 -4.60 7.01
N VAL A 126 -10.47 -3.87 7.36
CA VAL A 126 -9.26 -3.74 6.53
C VAL A 126 -8.60 -5.10 6.30
N THR A 127 -8.44 -5.91 7.34
CA THR A 127 -7.84 -7.24 7.26
C THR A 127 -8.65 -8.16 6.34
N ASN A 128 -9.97 -8.17 6.47
CA ASN A 128 -10.85 -8.97 5.64
C ASN A 128 -10.77 -8.57 4.16
N GLU A 129 -10.68 -7.28 3.87
CA GLU A 129 -10.55 -6.80 2.49
C GLU A 129 -9.16 -7.11 1.90
N MET A 130 -8.10 -6.97 2.68
CA MET A 130 -6.75 -7.41 2.29
C MET A 130 -6.70 -8.88 1.92
N VAL A 131 -7.29 -9.75 2.74
CA VAL A 131 -7.32 -11.21 2.47
C VAL A 131 -8.00 -11.50 1.14
N LYS A 132 -9.11 -10.83 0.82
CA LYS A 132 -9.80 -10.99 -0.47
C LYS A 132 -8.91 -10.56 -1.64
N ILE A 133 -8.26 -9.40 -1.55
CA ILE A 133 -7.40 -8.87 -2.62
C ILE A 133 -6.21 -9.80 -2.85
N ILE A 134 -5.56 -10.27 -1.79
CA ILE A 134 -4.42 -11.19 -1.88
C ILE A 134 -4.85 -12.50 -2.53
N ALA A 135 -5.98 -13.09 -2.10
CA ALA A 135 -6.51 -14.33 -2.68
C ALA A 135 -6.87 -14.19 -4.17
N LEU A 136 -7.45 -13.05 -4.57
CA LEU A 136 -7.76 -12.77 -5.97
C LEU A 136 -6.49 -12.62 -6.82
N ARG A 137 -5.45 -12.01 -6.27
CA ARG A 137 -4.15 -11.87 -6.94
C ARG A 137 -3.48 -13.23 -7.13
N GLU A 138 -3.39 -14.04 -6.09
CA GLU A 138 -2.81 -15.39 -6.14
C GLU A 138 -3.55 -16.27 -7.16
N ALA A 139 -4.88 -16.20 -7.20
CA ALA A 139 -5.69 -16.91 -8.20
C ALA A 139 -5.39 -16.44 -9.63
N SER A 140 -5.21 -15.12 -9.83
CA SER A 140 -4.87 -14.55 -11.14
C SER A 140 -3.47 -14.94 -11.60
N GLU A 141 -2.51 -15.00 -10.69
CA GLU A 141 -1.13 -15.43 -10.99
C GLU A 141 -1.09 -16.93 -11.36
N ALA A 142 -1.82 -17.77 -10.63
CA ALA A 142 -1.94 -19.20 -10.94
C ALA A 142 -2.57 -19.48 -12.32
N ILE A 143 -3.55 -18.67 -12.74
CA ILE A 143 -4.15 -18.76 -14.07
C ILE A 143 -3.12 -18.40 -15.15
N LYS A 144 -2.38 -17.31 -14.99
CA LYS A 144 -1.34 -16.87 -15.93
C LYS A 144 -0.22 -17.91 -16.08
N GLU A 145 0.20 -18.53 -14.98
CA GLU A 145 1.19 -19.59 -15.01
C GLU A 145 0.68 -20.84 -15.75
N SER A 146 -0.60 -21.20 -15.57
CA SER A 146 -1.22 -22.32 -16.27
C SER A 146 -1.38 -22.06 -17.76
N GLU A 147 -1.72 -20.85 -18.18
CA GLU A 147 -1.81 -20.44 -19.58
C GLU A 147 -0.44 -20.44 -20.26
N SER A 148 0.60 -19.91 -19.61
CA SER A 148 1.97 -19.91 -20.15
C SER A 148 2.56 -21.32 -20.26
N ALA A 149 2.20 -22.24 -19.35
CA ALA A 149 2.61 -23.64 -19.42
C ALA A 149 1.92 -24.41 -20.56
N SER A 150 0.66 -24.06 -20.89
CA SER A 150 -0.05 -24.66 -22.01
C SER A 150 0.48 -24.19 -23.39
N GLU A 151 0.85 -22.91 -23.51
CA GLU A 151 1.48 -22.38 -24.73
C GLU A 151 2.88 -22.98 -24.98
N ALA A 152 3.66 -23.22 -23.92
CA ALA A 152 4.97 -23.88 -24.03
C ALA A 152 4.85 -25.35 -24.44
N SER A 153 3.75 -26.03 -24.10
CA SER A 153 3.49 -27.43 -24.48
C SER A 153 3.06 -27.61 -25.94
N GLU A 154 2.44 -26.59 -26.54
CA GLU A 154 2.04 -26.63 -27.95
C GLU A 154 3.21 -26.36 -28.91
N THR A 155 4.27 -25.69 -28.46
CA THR A 155 5.48 -25.40 -29.28
C THR A 155 6.48 -26.56 -29.35
N GLU A 156 6.41 -27.57 -28.49
CA GLU A 156 7.29 -28.76 -28.51
C GLU A 156 6.74 -29.93 -29.37
N SER A 157 5.52 -29.83 -29.90
CA SER A 157 4.89 -30.91 -30.68
C SER A 157 5.02 -30.78 -32.21
N GLU A 158 5.69 -29.75 -32.72
CA GLU A 158 5.95 -29.57 -34.17
C GLU A 158 7.45 -29.73 -34.51
N SER A 159 8.00 -30.89 -34.34
CA SER A 159 9.28 -31.27 -34.95
C SER A 159 9.39 -32.78 -35.20
N GLU A 160 8.57 -33.29 -36.09
CA GLU A 160 8.92 -34.47 -36.88
C GLU A 160 8.35 -34.35 -38.28
N THR A 161 9.25 -34.06 -39.22
CA THR A 161 9.04 -34.15 -40.65
C THR A 161 8.97 -35.62 -41.08
N PRO A 162 8.16 -35.95 -42.13
CA PRO A 162 8.77 -36.58 -43.27
C PRO A 162 8.45 -35.88 -44.61
N GLU A 163 9.45 -35.92 -45.41
CA GLU A 163 9.64 -35.47 -46.76
C GLU A 163 8.64 -36.05 -47.79
N VAL A 164 8.41 -35.28 -48.87
CA VAL A 164 8.13 -35.63 -50.25
C VAL A 164 6.77 -35.23 -50.86
N ALA A 165 6.96 -34.43 -51.88
CA ALA A 165 6.29 -34.36 -53.20
C ALA A 165 5.33 -33.16 -53.50
N THR A 166 5.92 -32.25 -54.26
CA THR A 166 5.46 -31.62 -55.53
C THR A 166 4.08 -31.00 -55.68
N THR A 167 4.18 -29.71 -56.01
CA THR A 167 3.42 -28.92 -57.01
C THR A 167 1.90 -28.69 -56.79
N GLU A 168 1.51 -27.46 -56.60
CA GLU A 168 0.93 -26.58 -57.60
C GLU A 168 0.58 -25.16 -57.06
N THR A 169 0.92 -24.18 -57.86
CA THR A 169 0.70 -22.78 -57.58
C THR A 169 -0.73 -22.41 -57.97
N VAL A 170 -1.52 -21.86 -57.03
CA VAL A 170 -2.75 -21.15 -57.37
C VAL A 170 -2.69 -19.74 -56.77
N LYS A 171 -2.58 -18.74 -57.65
CA LYS A 171 -2.80 -17.33 -57.31
C LYS A 171 -4.29 -17.07 -57.21
N ALA A 172 -4.75 -16.58 -56.07
CA ALA A 172 -6.04 -15.93 -55.95
C ALA A 172 -5.83 -14.45 -55.57
N THR A 173 -6.09 -13.58 -56.53
CA THR A 173 -6.24 -12.15 -56.35
C THR A 173 -7.71 -11.86 -55.99
N THR A 174 -7.95 -11.32 -54.79
CA THR A 174 -9.21 -10.66 -54.51
C THR A 174 -8.97 -9.47 -53.59
N THR A 175 -9.12 -8.30 -54.17
CA THR A 175 -9.11 -7.01 -53.49
C THR A 175 -10.49 -6.79 -52.86
N VAL A 176 -10.55 -6.55 -51.55
CA VAL A 176 -11.78 -6.10 -50.90
C VAL A 176 -11.60 -4.66 -50.48
N ASN A 177 -12.36 -3.77 -51.11
CA ASN A 177 -12.52 -2.38 -50.73
C ASN A 177 -13.49 -2.27 -49.56
N VAL A 178 -13.05 -1.69 -48.45
CA VAL A 178 -13.95 -1.25 -47.38
C VAL A 178 -14.14 0.26 -47.49
N ARG A 179 -15.36 0.66 -47.74
CA ARG A 179 -15.81 2.06 -47.78
C ARG A 179 -16.33 2.44 -46.40
N SER A 180 -15.78 3.48 -45.84
CA SER A 180 -16.32 4.17 -44.66
C SER A 180 -17.51 5.05 -45.03
N SER A 181 -18.50 5.03 -44.16
CA SER A 181 -19.50 6.09 -43.99
C SER A 181 -19.65 6.37 -42.51
#